data_bf0ba0827e1778910d45614637423275
#
_entry.id   bf0ba0827e1778910d45614637423275
#
_cell.length_a   1.000
_cell.length_b   1.000
_cell.length_c   1.000
_cell.angle_alpha   90.00
_cell.angle_beta   90.00
_cell.angle_gamma   90.00
#
_symmetry.space_group_name_H-M   'P 1'
#
loop_
_entity.id
_entity.type
_entity.pdbx_description
1 polymer ?
#
loop_
_entity_poly.entity_id
_entity_poly.type
_entity_poly.pdbx_seq_one_letter_code
_entity_poly.pdbx_strand_id
1 'polypeptide(L)'
;MIKKTLFILLMASLMFSVQISFIGCEDNSVEEASGPNISGSAEQFTPTNDYKVQARVVGVNLGFGGLSACADVVITKEGEPVNDALVMVNEDTVLYSYSGYNSTISTNDNYVLTISHDGNVIATGSAQLPDSEPVITNLDSGDVHTKDADLLVEWSDVSGITSYQVTSNYDYNTYTSSLLPLNATSHTIPGEYFPTGDGTVYDIQVNAINGLYPDDDNAFNDDLTIGYDIEGPKGYLIGLTQSTSIQVYVND
;
A
#
# COMPACT_ATOMS: atom_id res chain seq x y z
N MET A 1 10.76 -31.72 19.34
CA MET A 1 10.17 -31.58 17.99
C MET A 1 8.96 -30.66 17.91
N ILE A 2 8.15 -30.57 18.94
CA ILE A 2 6.88 -29.78 18.97
C ILE A 2 7.09 -28.24 18.94
N LYS A 3 8.19 -27.71 19.49
CA LYS A 3 8.44 -26.26 19.56
C LYS A 3 8.79 -25.60 18.22
N LYS A 4 9.39 -26.34 17.26
CA LYS A 4 9.72 -25.78 15.92
C LYS A 4 8.50 -25.70 15.01
N THR A 5 7.58 -26.63 15.14
CA THR A 5 6.34 -26.66 14.34
C THR A 5 5.38 -25.52 14.75
N LEU A 6 5.36 -25.15 16.03
CA LEU A 6 4.51 -24.05 16.52
C LEU A 6 5.04 -22.68 16.04
N PHE A 7 6.34 -22.51 15.93
CA PHE A 7 6.93 -21.26 15.46
C PHE A 7 6.69 -21.02 13.96
N ILE A 8 6.71 -22.08 13.16
CA ILE A 8 6.41 -22.01 11.72
C ILE A 8 4.91 -21.71 11.49
N LEU A 9 4.02 -22.25 12.32
CA LEU A 9 2.59 -21.95 12.24
C LEU A 9 2.28 -20.49 12.64
N LEU A 10 3.00 -19.92 13.60
CA LEU A 10 2.82 -18.53 14.03
C LEU A 10 3.32 -17.55 12.97
N MET A 11 4.44 -17.87 12.30
CA MET A 11 4.95 -17.05 11.20
C MET A 11 4.06 -17.12 9.94
N ALA A 12 3.47 -18.28 9.64
CA ALA A 12 2.50 -18.42 8.55
C ALA A 12 1.21 -17.62 8.81
N SER A 13 0.78 -17.47 10.07
CA SER A 13 -0.36 -16.65 10.45
C SER A 13 -0.09 -15.15 10.34
N LEU A 14 1.17 -14.69 10.59
CA LEU A 14 1.53 -13.29 10.45
C LEU A 14 1.69 -12.85 9.00
N MET A 15 2.04 -13.79 8.10
CA MET A 15 2.15 -13.47 6.67
C MET A 15 0.79 -13.35 5.97
N PHE A 16 -0.27 -13.88 6.58
CA PHE A 16 -1.61 -13.84 5.98
C PHE A 16 -2.35 -12.50 6.15
N SER A 17 -1.90 -11.65 7.07
CA SER A 17 -2.54 -10.36 7.35
C SER A 17 -2.01 -9.19 6.48
N VAL A 18 -1.05 -9.42 5.59
CA VAL A 18 -0.54 -8.41 4.63
C VAL A 18 -0.98 -8.72 3.20
N GLN A 19 -1.94 -9.59 3.00
CA GLN A 19 -2.58 -9.76 1.70
C GLN A 19 -3.54 -8.59 1.44
N ILE A 20 -3.01 -7.48 0.94
CA ILE A 20 -3.82 -6.51 0.22
C ILE A 20 -4.29 -7.22 -1.05
N SER A 21 -5.54 -7.62 -1.05
CA SER A 21 -6.18 -8.32 -2.16
C SER A 21 -6.22 -7.40 -3.37
N PHE A 22 -5.44 -7.72 -4.39
CA PHE A 22 -5.70 -7.26 -5.74
C PHE A 22 -6.85 -8.09 -6.29
N ILE A 23 -8.08 -7.65 -6.11
CA ILE A 23 -9.25 -8.26 -6.75
C ILE A 23 -9.94 -7.19 -7.59
N GLY A 24 -10.09 -7.50 -8.87
CA GLY A 24 -10.67 -6.63 -9.87
C GLY A 24 -12.09 -6.17 -9.53
N CYS A 25 -12.37 -4.92 -9.86
CA CYS A 25 -13.65 -4.26 -9.66
C CYS A 25 -14.48 -4.28 -10.93
N GLU A 26 -15.78 -4.46 -10.76
CA GLU A 26 -16.79 -4.07 -11.73
C GLU A 26 -17.13 -2.59 -11.60
N ASP A 27 -17.40 -2.00 -12.75
CA ASP A 27 -17.65 -0.61 -13.11
C ASP A 27 -18.75 0.07 -12.28
N ASN A 28 -18.46 1.19 -11.63
CA ASN A 28 -19.43 2.20 -11.25
C ASN A 28 -18.81 3.60 -11.39
N SER A 29 -19.27 4.31 -12.40
CA SER A 29 -18.95 5.69 -12.70
C SER A 29 -19.32 6.64 -11.55
N VAL A 30 -18.33 7.29 -10.94
CA VAL A 30 -18.51 8.43 -10.02
C VAL A 30 -17.88 9.67 -10.64
N GLU A 31 -18.59 10.80 -10.52
CA GLU A 31 -18.28 12.11 -11.08
C GLU A 31 -16.86 12.59 -10.75
N GLU A 32 -16.19 13.18 -11.74
CA GLU A 32 -14.88 13.84 -11.62
C GLU A 32 -14.87 14.91 -10.51
N ALA A 33 -14.38 14.55 -9.35
CA ALA A 33 -13.86 15.54 -8.40
C ALA A 33 -12.48 15.95 -8.90
N SER A 34 -12.29 17.23 -9.19
CA SER A 34 -10.99 17.82 -9.51
C SER A 34 -10.00 17.46 -8.40
N GLY A 35 -9.04 16.61 -8.71
CA GLY A 35 -8.08 16.07 -7.77
C GLY A 35 -7.31 17.16 -7.01
N PRO A 36 -6.92 16.91 -5.77
CA PRO A 36 -6.15 17.85 -4.98
C PRO A 36 -4.80 18.12 -5.65
N ASN A 37 -4.38 19.38 -5.61
CA ASN A 37 -3.04 19.81 -6.02
C ASN A 37 -2.02 19.10 -5.12
N ILE A 38 -1.46 17.99 -5.58
CA ILE A 38 -0.43 17.23 -4.86
C ILE A 38 0.88 18.00 -5.00
N SER A 39 1.28 18.70 -3.96
CA SER A 39 2.54 19.47 -3.90
C SER A 39 3.71 18.61 -3.43
N GLY A 40 3.84 17.39 -3.90
CA GLY A 40 5.02 16.56 -3.76
C GLY A 40 5.82 16.59 -5.05
N SER A 41 7.12 16.82 -4.97
CA SER A 41 8.01 16.80 -6.14
C SER A 41 8.37 15.35 -6.49
N ALA A 42 7.41 14.58 -6.99
CA ALA A 42 7.75 13.31 -7.60
C ALA A 42 8.40 13.57 -8.95
N GLU A 43 9.51 12.93 -9.21
CA GLU A 43 10.16 12.99 -10.50
C GLU A 43 9.33 12.19 -11.52
N GLN A 44 9.11 12.82 -12.69
CA GLN A 44 8.37 12.18 -13.78
C GLN A 44 9.34 11.80 -14.89
N PHE A 45 9.28 10.56 -15.32
CA PHE A 45 10.14 10.03 -16.39
C PHE A 45 9.31 9.60 -17.59
N THR A 46 9.81 9.91 -18.80
CA THR A 46 9.25 9.35 -20.02
C THR A 46 9.66 7.89 -20.14
N PRO A 47 8.71 6.94 -20.28
CA PRO A 47 9.05 5.54 -20.41
C PRO A 47 9.93 5.24 -21.63
N THR A 48 10.93 4.40 -21.45
CA THR A 48 11.88 3.98 -22.49
C THR A 48 11.73 2.51 -22.88
N ASN A 49 10.82 1.79 -22.23
CA ASN A 49 10.52 0.38 -22.50
C ASN A 49 9.03 0.07 -22.28
N ASP A 50 8.61 -1.14 -22.64
CA ASP A 50 7.22 -1.60 -22.61
C ASP A 50 6.82 -2.26 -21.28
N TYR A 51 7.65 -2.15 -20.26
CA TYR A 51 7.32 -2.68 -18.95
C TYR A 51 6.41 -1.71 -18.18
N LYS A 52 5.63 -2.30 -17.28
CA LYS A 52 4.87 -1.59 -16.26
C LYS A 52 5.32 -2.09 -14.90
N VAL A 53 5.65 -1.19 -14.01
CA VAL A 53 6.15 -1.51 -12.66
C VAL A 53 5.34 -0.75 -11.62
N GLN A 54 4.89 -1.47 -10.62
CA GLN A 54 4.30 -0.91 -9.41
C GLN A 54 5.16 -1.37 -8.24
N ALA A 55 5.79 -0.43 -7.58
CA ALA A 55 6.70 -0.73 -6.51
C ALA A 55 6.38 0.09 -5.27
N ARG A 56 6.42 -0.59 -4.11
CA ARG A 56 6.22 0.02 -2.81
C ARG A 56 7.30 -0.45 -1.85
N VAL A 57 7.79 0.48 -1.05
CA VAL A 57 8.55 0.17 0.16
C VAL A 57 7.65 0.48 1.34
N VAL A 58 7.33 -0.51 2.14
CA VAL A 58 6.40 -0.44 3.26
C VAL A 58 7.14 -0.49 4.57
N GLY A 59 7.07 0.56 5.37
CA GLY A 59 7.54 0.54 6.75
C GLY A 59 6.47 -0.09 7.65
N VAL A 60 6.85 -1.11 8.39
CA VAL A 60 5.97 -1.84 9.32
C VAL A 60 6.58 -1.86 10.70
N ASN A 61 5.82 -1.43 11.71
CA ASN A 61 6.21 -1.54 13.11
C ASN A 61 5.86 -2.94 13.64
N LEU A 62 6.86 -3.73 13.92
CA LEU A 62 6.67 -5.08 14.48
C LEU A 62 6.56 -5.08 16.02
N GLY A 63 6.45 -3.92 16.67
CA GLY A 63 6.27 -3.81 18.12
C GLY A 63 7.50 -4.13 18.98
N PHE A 64 8.64 -4.48 18.36
CA PHE A 64 9.86 -4.87 19.03
C PHE A 64 11.00 -3.83 18.94
N GLY A 65 10.64 -2.56 18.68
CA GLY A 65 11.62 -1.46 18.79
C GLY A 65 12.33 -1.10 17.50
N GLY A 66 11.63 -1.04 16.38
CA GLY A 66 12.11 -0.50 15.10
C GLY A 66 11.15 -0.74 13.96
N LEU A 67 11.19 0.12 12.96
CA LEU A 67 10.53 -0.12 11.68
C LEU A 67 11.27 -1.25 10.97
N SER A 68 10.55 -2.28 10.54
CA SER A 68 11.00 -3.20 9.50
C SER A 68 10.53 -2.67 8.16
N ALA A 69 11.30 -2.85 7.11
CA ALA A 69 10.90 -2.49 5.77
C ALA A 69 10.58 -3.75 4.96
N CYS A 70 9.54 -3.67 4.15
CA CYS A 70 9.20 -4.69 3.15
C CYS A 70 9.14 -4.02 1.77
N ALA A 71 9.67 -4.68 0.75
CA ALA A 71 9.46 -4.30 -0.63
C ALA A 71 8.37 -5.16 -1.25
N ASP A 72 7.48 -4.53 -2.02
CA ASP A 72 6.41 -5.18 -2.77
C ASP A 72 6.42 -4.62 -4.20
N VAL A 73 6.67 -5.48 -5.19
CA VAL A 73 6.88 -5.06 -6.57
C VAL A 73 6.11 -5.98 -7.52
N VAL A 74 5.30 -5.38 -8.38
CA VAL A 74 4.61 -6.07 -9.47
C VAL A 74 5.16 -5.57 -10.80
N ILE A 75 5.49 -6.51 -11.68
CA ILE A 75 6.06 -6.23 -12.99
C ILE A 75 5.20 -6.92 -14.05
N THR A 76 4.80 -6.16 -15.07
CA THR A 76 4.15 -6.73 -16.25
C THR A 76 4.85 -6.23 -17.52
N LYS A 77 4.75 -7.04 -18.57
CA LYS A 77 5.18 -6.69 -19.93
C LYS A 77 4.07 -7.07 -20.89
N GLU A 78 3.57 -6.11 -21.67
CA GLU A 78 2.44 -6.33 -22.59
C GLU A 78 1.19 -6.95 -21.91
N GLY A 79 0.98 -6.61 -20.62
CA GLY A 79 -0.13 -7.13 -19.79
C GLY A 79 0.15 -8.48 -19.11
N GLU A 80 1.24 -9.17 -19.44
CA GLU A 80 1.60 -10.46 -18.85
C GLU A 80 2.54 -10.29 -17.64
N PRO A 81 2.36 -11.04 -16.54
CA PRO A 81 3.24 -10.99 -15.39
C PRO A 81 4.67 -11.42 -15.72
N VAL A 82 5.67 -10.68 -15.24
CA VAL A 82 7.08 -11.03 -15.30
C VAL A 82 7.50 -11.62 -13.94
N ASN A 83 7.90 -12.88 -13.91
CA ASN A 83 8.18 -13.61 -12.67
C ASN A 83 9.64 -14.09 -12.54
N ASP A 84 10.47 -13.78 -13.49
CA ASP A 84 11.89 -14.19 -13.58
C ASP A 84 12.86 -12.98 -13.63
N ALA A 85 12.38 -11.79 -13.33
CA ALA A 85 13.23 -10.62 -13.19
C ALA A 85 14.08 -10.69 -11.89
N LEU A 86 15.26 -10.12 -11.92
CA LEU A 86 16.03 -9.82 -10.72
C LEU A 86 15.58 -8.47 -10.18
N VAL A 87 14.95 -8.48 -9.01
CA VAL A 87 14.51 -7.27 -8.30
C VAL A 87 15.42 -7.07 -7.10
N MET A 88 15.99 -5.89 -6.99
CA MET A 88 16.86 -5.50 -5.87
C MET A 88 16.39 -4.16 -5.28
N VAL A 89 16.38 -4.08 -3.95
CA VAL A 89 16.23 -2.81 -3.23
C VAL A 89 17.48 -2.63 -2.36
N ASN A 90 18.29 -1.62 -2.71
CA ASN A 90 19.65 -1.48 -2.24
C ASN A 90 20.47 -2.76 -2.54
N GLU A 91 20.94 -3.46 -1.51
CA GLU A 91 21.69 -4.72 -1.63
C GLU A 91 20.81 -5.95 -1.44
N ASP A 92 19.53 -5.78 -1.07
CA ASP A 92 18.62 -6.88 -0.79
C ASP A 92 17.91 -7.36 -2.07
N THR A 93 17.91 -8.67 -2.29
CA THR A 93 17.13 -9.30 -3.38
C THR A 93 15.70 -9.52 -2.93
N VAL A 94 14.76 -9.01 -3.73
CA VAL A 94 13.33 -9.20 -3.51
C VAL A 94 12.85 -10.43 -4.30
N LEU A 95 12.31 -11.42 -3.58
CA LEU A 95 11.97 -12.72 -4.18
C LEU A 95 10.55 -12.71 -4.74
N TYR A 96 10.36 -13.39 -5.89
CA TYR A 96 9.03 -13.60 -6.45
C TYR A 96 8.21 -14.57 -5.59
N SER A 97 6.98 -14.20 -5.28
CA SER A 97 6.03 -14.99 -4.49
C SER A 97 4.60 -14.76 -4.98
N TYR A 98 3.90 -15.82 -5.31
CA TYR A 98 2.50 -15.84 -5.76
C TYR A 98 2.18 -14.93 -6.97
N SER A 99 2.00 -13.62 -6.76
CA SER A 99 1.57 -12.66 -7.79
C SER A 99 2.52 -11.49 -7.98
N GLY A 100 3.66 -11.48 -7.30
CA GLY A 100 4.63 -10.38 -7.37
C GLY A 100 5.90 -10.68 -6.59
N TYR A 101 6.81 -9.70 -6.55
CA TYR A 101 8.04 -9.77 -5.77
C TYR A 101 7.76 -9.17 -4.39
N ASN A 102 8.02 -9.93 -3.32
CA ASN A 102 7.83 -9.46 -1.95
C ASN A 102 8.90 -10.04 -1.02
N SER A 103 9.55 -9.17 -0.25
CA SER A 103 10.53 -9.57 0.77
C SER A 103 10.68 -8.51 1.85
N THR A 104 11.03 -8.97 3.05
CA THR A 104 11.60 -8.07 4.06
C THR A 104 12.97 -7.63 3.58
N ILE A 105 13.27 -6.36 3.72
CA ILE A 105 14.52 -5.72 3.31
C ILE A 105 15.15 -4.96 4.49
N SER A 106 16.42 -4.64 4.37
CA SER A 106 17.14 -3.85 5.36
C SER A 106 16.58 -2.43 5.45
N THR A 107 16.47 -1.90 6.67
CA THR A 107 16.02 -0.51 6.88
C THR A 107 17.10 0.48 6.47
N ASN A 108 16.71 1.49 5.72
CA ASN A 108 17.57 2.55 5.21
C ASN A 108 16.82 3.89 5.16
N ASP A 109 17.57 4.99 5.09
CA ASP A 109 16.99 6.34 4.89
C ASP A 109 16.48 6.53 3.46
N ASN A 110 17.06 5.82 2.50
CA ASN A 110 16.69 5.87 1.09
C ASN A 110 16.72 4.46 0.49
N TYR A 111 15.70 4.10 -0.24
CA TYR A 111 15.52 2.80 -0.88
C TYR A 111 15.69 2.95 -2.40
N VAL A 112 16.76 2.38 -2.92
CA VAL A 112 17.06 2.39 -4.37
C VAL A 112 16.61 1.07 -4.98
N LEU A 113 15.61 1.15 -5.85
CA LEU A 113 15.10 0.01 -6.62
C LEU A 113 15.92 -0.16 -7.91
N THR A 114 16.30 -1.39 -8.21
CA THR A 114 16.85 -1.80 -9.51
C THR A 114 16.18 -3.08 -9.96
N ILE A 115 15.64 -3.08 -11.17
CA ILE A 115 15.02 -4.26 -11.78
C ILE A 115 15.78 -4.61 -13.04
N SER A 116 16.20 -5.87 -13.16
CA SER A 116 16.84 -6.41 -14.36
C SER A 116 16.07 -7.60 -14.91
N HIS A 117 15.86 -7.65 -16.21
CA HIS A 117 15.22 -8.75 -16.92
C HIS A 117 15.94 -9.02 -18.23
N ASP A 118 16.14 -10.28 -18.57
CA ASP A 118 16.90 -10.71 -19.76
C ASP A 118 18.31 -10.09 -19.86
N GLY A 119 18.97 -9.91 -18.70
CA GLY A 119 20.32 -9.34 -18.61
C GLY A 119 20.42 -7.82 -18.80
N ASN A 120 19.28 -7.12 -18.92
CA ASN A 120 19.21 -5.67 -19.03
C ASN A 120 18.55 -5.06 -17.82
N VAL A 121 19.02 -3.87 -17.38
CA VAL A 121 18.29 -3.07 -16.39
C VAL A 121 17.07 -2.46 -17.10
N ILE A 122 15.90 -2.75 -16.57
CA ILE A 122 14.61 -2.30 -17.13
C ILE A 122 13.96 -1.20 -16.29
N ALA A 123 14.33 -1.07 -15.02
CA ALA A 123 13.83 -0.02 -14.14
C ALA A 123 14.87 0.36 -13.08
N THR A 124 14.92 1.65 -12.76
CA THR A 124 15.61 2.19 -11.57
C THR A 124 14.76 3.28 -10.94
N GLY A 125 14.86 3.44 -9.63
CA GLY A 125 14.13 4.48 -8.92
C GLY A 125 14.58 4.60 -7.47
N SER A 126 14.06 5.59 -6.76
CA SER A 126 14.32 5.74 -5.33
C SER A 126 13.08 6.19 -4.57
N ALA A 127 12.92 5.69 -3.35
CA ALA A 127 11.85 6.07 -2.46
C ALA A 127 12.38 6.30 -1.03
N GLN A 128 11.67 7.10 -0.27
CA GLN A 128 11.89 7.28 1.17
C GLN A 128 10.60 6.92 1.91
N LEU A 129 10.73 6.33 3.08
CA LEU A 129 9.57 6.15 3.95
C LEU A 129 9.15 7.49 4.57
N PRO A 130 7.86 7.66 4.90
CA PRO A 130 7.43 8.69 5.84
C PRO A 130 8.20 8.64 7.15
N ASP A 131 8.35 9.79 7.83
CA ASP A 131 9.17 9.92 9.05
C ASP A 131 8.63 9.08 10.23
N SER A 132 7.35 8.76 10.21
CA SER A 132 6.68 7.95 11.24
C SER A 132 5.42 7.25 10.67
N GLU A 133 4.83 6.40 11.49
CA GLU A 133 3.51 5.84 11.21
C GLU A 133 2.41 6.80 11.65
N PRO A 134 1.29 6.91 10.90
CA PRO A 134 0.10 7.58 11.42
C PRO A 134 -0.47 6.78 12.60
N VAL A 135 -0.99 7.48 13.59
CA VAL A 135 -1.65 6.86 14.75
C VAL A 135 -3.12 7.25 14.72
N ILE A 136 -4.02 6.27 14.63
CA ILE A 136 -5.46 6.53 14.74
C ILE A 136 -5.75 6.96 16.20
N THR A 137 -6.45 8.08 16.37
CA THR A 137 -6.57 8.76 17.68
C THR A 137 -7.97 8.72 18.27
N ASN A 138 -8.98 8.43 17.48
CA ASN A 138 -10.39 8.46 17.89
C ASN A 138 -11.07 7.09 17.93
N LEU A 139 -10.35 6.01 17.61
CA LEU A 139 -10.85 4.64 17.62
C LEU A 139 -9.90 3.74 18.39
N ASP A 140 -10.46 2.80 19.14
CA ASP A 140 -9.74 1.71 19.80
C ASP A 140 -10.18 0.36 19.27
N SER A 141 -9.28 -0.63 19.27
CA SER A 141 -9.65 -2.00 18.87
C SER A 141 -10.68 -2.58 19.85
N GLY A 142 -11.81 -2.99 19.32
CA GLY A 142 -12.97 -3.45 20.12
C GLY A 142 -14.12 -2.44 20.14
N ASP A 143 -13.95 -1.25 19.59
CA ASP A 143 -15.04 -0.29 19.46
C ASP A 143 -16.20 -0.85 18.64
N VAL A 144 -17.41 -0.41 18.99
CA VAL A 144 -18.65 -0.83 18.34
C VAL A 144 -19.17 0.31 17.48
N HIS A 145 -19.43 0.00 16.21
CA HIS A 145 -20.00 0.90 15.23
C HIS A 145 -21.38 0.42 14.78
N THR A 146 -22.27 1.34 14.42
CA THR A 146 -23.59 1.02 13.91
C THR A 146 -23.53 0.71 12.41
N LYS A 147 -24.15 -0.37 12.01
CA LYS A 147 -24.32 -0.76 10.60
C LYS A 147 -24.90 0.39 9.76
N ASP A 148 -24.45 0.48 8.52
CA ASP A 148 -24.87 1.49 7.55
C ASP A 148 -24.66 2.96 8.01
N ALA A 149 -23.94 3.19 9.12
CA ALA A 149 -23.57 4.53 9.57
C ALA A 149 -22.17 4.93 9.10
N ASP A 150 -21.97 6.22 8.87
CA ASP A 150 -20.66 6.77 8.52
C ASP A 150 -19.67 6.64 9.68
N LEU A 151 -18.43 6.22 9.41
CA LEU A 151 -17.36 6.11 10.39
C LEU A 151 -16.31 7.21 10.20
N LEU A 152 -16.19 8.11 11.16
CA LEU A 152 -15.09 9.08 11.20
C LEU A 152 -13.83 8.40 11.71
N VAL A 153 -12.72 8.56 10.97
CA VAL A 153 -11.37 8.13 11.35
C VAL A 153 -10.50 9.38 11.48
N GLU A 154 -9.85 9.55 12.62
CA GLU A 154 -8.92 10.67 12.89
C GLU A 154 -7.54 10.10 13.22
N TRP A 155 -6.47 10.79 12.78
CA TRP A 155 -5.09 10.33 12.99
C TRP A 155 -4.11 11.47 13.27
N SER A 156 -2.94 11.08 13.79
CA SER A 156 -1.81 12.01 13.99
C SER A 156 -1.19 12.41 12.67
N ASP A 157 -0.77 13.67 12.57
CA ASP A 157 0.01 14.17 11.44
C ASP A 157 1.35 13.45 11.31
N VAL A 158 1.81 13.25 10.06
CA VAL A 158 3.07 12.59 9.71
C VAL A 158 3.85 13.49 8.76
N SER A 159 5.15 13.65 9.00
CA SER A 159 6.06 14.39 8.11
C SER A 159 6.66 13.48 7.03
N GLY A 160 7.22 14.10 5.98
CA GLY A 160 7.88 13.35 4.90
C GLY A 160 6.90 12.62 3.98
N ILE A 161 5.69 13.16 3.80
CA ILE A 161 4.63 12.56 2.99
C ILE A 161 4.17 13.47 1.85
N THR A 162 3.50 12.87 0.89
CA THR A 162 2.77 13.56 -0.18
C THR A 162 1.26 13.47 0.01
N SER A 163 0.77 12.36 0.60
CA SER A 163 -0.66 12.10 0.77
C SER A 163 -0.95 11.07 1.86
N TYR A 164 -2.23 10.94 2.21
CA TYR A 164 -2.78 9.86 3.02
C TYR A 164 -3.78 9.03 2.22
N GLN A 165 -4.03 7.80 2.70
CA GLN A 165 -5.12 6.96 2.22
C GLN A 165 -5.70 6.17 3.39
N VAL A 166 -7.02 6.09 3.50
CA VAL A 166 -7.73 5.33 4.53
C VAL A 166 -8.31 4.08 3.91
N THR A 167 -8.13 2.95 4.59
CA THR A 167 -8.69 1.67 4.15
C THR A 167 -9.55 1.04 5.26
N SER A 168 -10.59 0.31 4.84
CA SER A 168 -11.38 -0.57 5.70
C SER A 168 -11.51 -1.92 5.01
N ASN A 169 -11.20 -2.99 5.72
CA ASN A 169 -11.19 -4.34 5.15
C ASN A 169 -12.04 -5.29 5.99
N TYR A 170 -12.96 -5.99 5.33
CA TYR A 170 -13.66 -7.15 5.87
C TYR A 170 -13.95 -8.14 4.74
N ASP A 171 -13.36 -9.33 4.81
CA ASP A 171 -13.53 -10.39 3.81
C ASP A 171 -13.28 -9.85 2.38
N TYR A 172 -14.30 -9.84 1.53
CA TYR A 172 -14.23 -9.27 0.17
C TYR A 172 -14.72 -7.81 0.10
N ASN A 173 -15.13 -7.22 1.23
CA ASN A 173 -15.62 -5.86 1.30
C ASN A 173 -14.49 -4.92 1.71
N THR A 174 -13.88 -4.26 0.73
CA THR A 174 -12.75 -3.35 0.96
C THR A 174 -13.17 -1.94 0.56
N TYR A 175 -12.96 -1.00 1.47
CA TYR A 175 -12.98 0.42 1.17
C TYR A 175 -11.57 0.95 1.05
N THR A 176 -11.33 1.78 0.05
CA THR A 176 -10.09 2.54 -0.09
C THR A 176 -10.49 3.96 -0.47
N SER A 177 -10.07 4.95 0.32
CA SER A 177 -10.33 6.35 -0.02
C SER A 177 -9.52 6.77 -1.24
N SER A 178 -9.97 7.83 -1.93
CA SER A 178 -9.08 8.60 -2.79
C SER A 178 -7.88 9.13 -1.98
N LEU A 179 -6.85 9.62 -2.67
CA LEU A 179 -5.71 10.24 -2.00
C LEU A 179 -6.16 11.51 -1.25
N LEU A 180 -5.85 11.55 0.02
CA LEU A 180 -6.14 12.68 0.89
C LEU A 180 -4.92 13.61 0.94
N PRO A 181 -5.13 14.94 1.04
CA PRO A 181 -4.03 15.89 1.05
C PRO A 181 -3.13 15.69 2.30
N LEU A 182 -1.86 16.07 2.17
CA LEU A 182 -0.83 15.89 3.21
C LEU A 182 -1.16 16.54 4.57
N ASN A 183 -2.08 17.48 4.62
CA ASN A 183 -2.55 18.13 5.85
C ASN A 183 -3.89 17.54 6.36
N ALA A 184 -4.38 16.44 5.77
CA ALA A 184 -5.55 15.75 6.28
C ALA A 184 -5.21 15.01 7.57
N THR A 185 -6.05 15.15 8.58
CA THR A 185 -5.96 14.42 9.86
C THR A 185 -7.24 13.68 10.18
N SER A 186 -8.18 13.64 9.24
CA SER A 186 -9.44 12.90 9.37
C SER A 186 -10.03 12.55 8.02
N HIS A 187 -10.83 11.48 8.00
CA HIS A 187 -11.64 11.05 6.86
C HIS A 187 -12.87 10.30 7.35
N THR A 188 -13.97 10.42 6.59
CA THR A 188 -15.19 9.68 6.88
C THR A 188 -15.35 8.54 5.87
N ILE A 189 -15.39 7.32 6.37
CA ILE A 189 -15.73 6.13 5.57
C ILE A 189 -17.26 6.09 5.46
N PRO A 190 -17.85 6.07 4.25
CA PRO A 190 -19.30 6.04 4.08
C PRO A 190 -19.93 4.77 4.67
N GLY A 191 -21.12 4.89 5.23
CA GLY A 191 -21.83 3.80 5.89
C GLY A 191 -22.14 2.61 5.00
N GLU A 192 -22.27 2.82 3.71
CA GLU A 192 -22.46 1.76 2.72
C GLU A 192 -21.36 0.70 2.68
N TYR A 193 -20.17 1.03 3.20
CA TYR A 193 -19.06 0.09 3.33
C TYR A 193 -19.12 -0.75 4.62
N PHE A 194 -20.14 -0.54 5.46
CA PHE A 194 -20.42 -1.33 6.65
C PHE A 194 -21.81 -2.04 6.58
N PRO A 195 -22.09 -2.78 5.47
CA PRO A 195 -23.42 -3.33 5.23
C PRO A 195 -23.77 -4.54 6.11
N THR A 196 -22.77 -5.10 6.82
CA THR A 196 -22.93 -6.33 7.61
C THR A 196 -22.80 -6.03 9.09
N GLY A 197 -23.84 -6.34 9.87
CA GLY A 197 -23.88 -6.25 11.33
C GLY A 197 -23.50 -7.55 12.03
N ASP A 198 -24.12 -7.81 13.20
CA ASP A 198 -23.96 -9.05 14.00
C ASP A 198 -22.53 -9.29 14.52
N GLY A 199 -21.79 -8.23 14.84
CA GLY A 199 -20.44 -8.33 15.39
C GLY A 199 -19.37 -8.59 14.33
N THR A 200 -19.66 -8.25 13.07
CA THR A 200 -18.68 -8.29 11.99
C THR A 200 -17.51 -7.36 12.29
N VAL A 201 -16.29 -7.85 12.09
CA VAL A 201 -15.05 -7.12 12.39
C VAL A 201 -14.47 -6.50 11.13
N TYR A 202 -14.29 -5.19 11.14
CA TYR A 202 -13.63 -4.44 10.09
C TYR A 202 -12.27 -3.95 10.59
N ASP A 203 -11.25 -4.16 9.78
CA ASP A 203 -9.89 -3.68 10.02
C ASP A 203 -9.71 -2.29 9.38
N ILE A 204 -9.54 -1.26 10.22
CA ILE A 204 -9.35 0.13 9.78
C ILE A 204 -7.87 0.47 9.85
N GLN A 205 -7.33 1.03 8.74
CA GLN A 205 -5.95 1.48 8.64
C GLN A 205 -5.84 2.84 7.95
N VAL A 206 -4.80 3.58 8.29
CA VAL A 206 -4.37 4.80 7.61
C VAL A 206 -2.98 4.59 7.05
N ASN A 207 -2.80 4.87 5.78
CA ASN A 207 -1.52 4.86 5.09
C ASN A 207 -1.02 6.29 4.95
N ALA A 208 0.22 6.55 5.35
CA ALA A 208 0.97 7.75 5.02
C ALA A 208 1.90 7.42 3.84
N ILE A 209 1.85 8.21 2.78
CA ILE A 209 2.48 7.90 1.49
C ILE A 209 3.47 8.99 1.14
N ASN A 210 4.69 8.61 0.76
CA ASN A 210 5.70 9.46 0.16
C ASN A 210 5.97 9.02 -1.28
N GLY A 211 5.77 9.92 -2.23
CA GLY A 211 5.81 9.67 -3.67
C GLY A 211 4.45 9.91 -4.33
N LEU A 212 4.41 9.88 -5.64
CA LEU A 212 3.16 9.96 -6.40
C LEU A 212 2.57 8.58 -6.60
N TYR A 213 1.40 8.40 -6.04
CA TYR A 213 0.56 7.25 -6.23
C TYR A 213 -0.58 7.63 -7.20
N PRO A 214 -0.80 6.90 -8.29
CA PRO A 214 -1.94 7.17 -9.16
C PRO A 214 -3.24 7.05 -8.37
N ASP A 215 -4.06 8.10 -8.39
CA ASP A 215 -5.30 8.21 -7.61
C ASP A 215 -6.44 7.32 -8.14
N ASP A 216 -6.13 6.45 -9.07
CA ASP A 216 -7.12 5.60 -9.71
C ASP A 216 -7.05 4.19 -9.10
N ASP A 217 -8.20 3.61 -8.75
CA ASP A 217 -8.37 2.19 -8.36
C ASP A 217 -7.77 1.21 -9.38
N ASN A 218 -7.38 1.75 -10.53
CA ASN A 218 -6.63 1.13 -11.60
C ASN A 218 -5.14 1.48 -11.56
N ALA A 219 -4.45 1.21 -10.46
CA ALA A 219 -2.98 1.23 -10.46
C ALA A 219 -2.39 0.31 -11.56
N PHE A 220 -3.21 -0.55 -12.15
CA PHE A 220 -2.97 -1.36 -13.35
C PHE A 220 -3.55 -0.75 -14.64
N ASN A 221 -4.07 0.49 -14.60
CA ASN A 221 -4.65 1.09 -15.79
C ASN A 221 -3.58 1.19 -16.89
N ASP A 222 -3.91 0.70 -18.08
CA ASP A 222 -3.05 0.78 -19.27
C ASP A 222 -2.75 2.23 -19.70
N ASP A 223 -3.50 3.19 -19.15
CA ASP A 223 -3.38 4.64 -19.42
C ASP A 223 -2.22 5.33 -18.68
N LEU A 224 -1.51 4.67 -17.76
CA LEU A 224 -0.27 5.22 -17.21
C LEU A 224 0.73 5.42 -18.35
N THR A 225 1.01 6.70 -18.65
CA THR A 225 1.94 7.10 -19.73
C THR A 225 3.29 7.55 -19.22
N ILE A 226 3.49 7.59 -17.89
CA ILE A 226 4.65 8.18 -17.20
C ILE A 226 5.16 7.20 -16.14
N GLY A 227 6.47 7.27 -15.84
CA GLY A 227 7.07 6.70 -14.63
C GLY A 227 7.13 7.76 -13.54
N TYR A 228 6.61 7.47 -12.35
CA TYR A 228 6.69 8.33 -11.17
C TYR A 228 7.71 7.78 -10.19
N ASP A 229 8.78 8.52 -9.93
CA ASP A 229 9.93 8.11 -9.11
C ASP A 229 10.59 6.80 -9.59
N ILE A 230 10.30 6.38 -10.83
CA ILE A 230 10.85 5.21 -11.50
C ILE A 230 11.18 5.52 -12.96
N GLU A 231 12.42 5.30 -13.35
CA GLU A 231 12.94 5.48 -14.69
C GLU A 231 12.92 4.15 -15.47
N GLY A 232 12.59 4.21 -16.75
CA GLY A 232 12.57 3.08 -17.68
C GLY A 232 11.14 2.62 -18.00
N PRO A 233 10.36 2.08 -17.08
CA PRO A 233 8.99 1.61 -17.33
C PRO A 233 7.95 2.72 -17.13
N LYS A 234 6.71 2.40 -17.46
CA LYS A 234 5.54 3.07 -16.89
C LYS A 234 5.32 2.58 -15.46
N GLY A 235 4.78 3.41 -14.60
CA GLY A 235 4.40 2.99 -13.25
C GLY A 235 4.87 3.94 -12.16
N TYR A 236 5.13 3.40 -10.98
CA TYR A 236 5.51 4.22 -9.83
C TYR A 236 6.39 3.45 -8.83
N LEU A 237 7.13 4.21 -8.04
CA LEU A 237 7.80 3.75 -6.82
C LEU A 237 7.44 4.69 -5.67
N ILE A 238 6.90 4.15 -4.59
CA ILE A 238 6.52 4.92 -3.40
C ILE A 238 7.08 4.32 -2.13
N GLY A 239 7.26 5.17 -1.11
CA GLY A 239 7.41 4.75 0.27
C GLY A 239 6.11 4.96 1.04
N LEU A 240 5.74 4.04 1.90
CA LEU A 240 4.58 4.21 2.77
C LEU A 240 4.80 3.64 4.18
N THR A 241 4.13 4.23 5.16
CA THR A 241 3.97 3.67 6.50
C THR A 241 2.49 3.48 6.79
N GLN A 242 2.17 2.46 7.57
CA GLN A 242 0.79 2.11 7.91
C GLN A 242 0.57 2.26 9.40
N SER A 243 -0.60 2.79 9.79
CA SER A 243 -1.04 2.71 11.18
C SER A 243 -1.17 1.26 11.64
N THR A 244 -1.11 1.04 12.94
CA THR A 244 -1.64 -0.20 13.52
C THR A 244 -3.09 -0.37 13.06
N SER A 245 -3.47 -1.59 12.67
CA SER A 245 -4.86 -1.90 12.34
C SER A 245 -5.74 -1.78 13.57
N ILE A 246 -6.84 -1.04 13.46
CA ILE A 246 -7.88 -0.94 14.50
C ILE A 246 -9.05 -1.80 14.09
N GLN A 247 -9.44 -2.73 14.96
CA GLN A 247 -10.58 -3.62 14.75
C GLN A 247 -11.86 -3.00 15.29
N VAL A 248 -12.81 -2.71 14.41
CA VAL A 248 -14.12 -2.15 14.76
C VAL A 248 -15.20 -3.20 14.55
N TYR A 249 -16.05 -3.41 15.54
CA TYR A 249 -17.17 -4.36 15.49
C TYR A 249 -18.43 -3.65 15.02
N VAL A 250 -19.02 -4.11 13.93
CA VAL A 250 -20.25 -3.52 13.38
C VAL A 250 -21.46 -4.32 13.88
N ASN A 251 -22.39 -3.60 14.52
CA ASN A 251 -23.66 -4.15 15.02
C ASN A 251 -24.86 -3.48 14.35
N ASP A 252 -26.02 -4.17 14.34
CA ASP A 252 -27.30 -3.64 13.85
C ASP A 252 -27.79 -2.45 14.66
#